data_905938c861989fa66008df534c5f10ad
#
_entry.id   905938c861989fa66008df534c5f10ad
#
_cell.length_a   1.000
_cell.length_b   1.000
_cell.length_c   1.000
_cell.angle_alpha   90.00
_cell.angle_beta   90.00
_cell.angle_gamma   90.00
#
_symmetry.space_group_name_H-M   'P 1'
#
loop_
_entity.id
_entity.type
_entity.pdbx_description
1 polymer ?
#
loop_
_entity_poly.entity_id
_entity_poly.type
_entity_poly.pdbx_seq_one_letter_code
_entity_poly.pdbx_strand_id
1 'polypeptide(L)'
;ELTEKHRALREQVKGCLQTVKLERYDAFDAMGGKMSYSLLLADENKNGVILTSMYGREESRSYAKDLKAGKSEYTLAEEEKALLK
;
A
#
# COMPACT_ATOMS: atom_id res chain seq x y z
N GLU A 1 -9.22 30.51 -17.66
CA GLU A 1 -8.31 30.83 -16.59
C GLU A 1 -8.48 30.00 -15.34
N LEU A 2 -9.62 30.15 -14.66
CA LEU A 2 -9.87 29.31 -13.49
C LEU A 2 -9.91 27.84 -13.87
N THR A 3 -10.46 27.54 -15.05
CA THR A 3 -10.52 26.15 -15.53
C THR A 3 -9.13 25.60 -15.78
N GLU A 4 -8.24 26.40 -16.34
CA GLU A 4 -6.87 25.96 -16.60
C GLU A 4 -6.07 25.77 -15.30
N LYS A 5 -6.22 26.70 -14.37
CA LYS A 5 -5.56 26.59 -13.07
C LYS A 5 -6.09 25.38 -12.31
N HIS A 6 -7.37 25.15 -12.40
CA HIS A 6 -7.99 24.00 -11.75
C HIS A 6 -7.49 22.70 -12.36
N ARG A 7 -7.36 22.65 -13.68
CA ARG A 7 -6.83 21.47 -14.37
C ARG A 7 -5.37 21.20 -13.99
N ALA A 8 -4.55 22.26 -13.95
CA ALA A 8 -3.16 22.12 -13.57
C ALA A 8 -3.02 21.60 -12.16
N LEU A 9 -3.84 22.11 -11.25
CA LEU A 9 -3.85 21.67 -9.86
C LEU A 9 -4.27 20.21 -9.76
N ARG A 10 -5.28 19.82 -10.52
CA ARG A 10 -5.76 18.45 -10.55
C ARG A 10 -4.69 17.50 -11.05
N GLU A 11 -3.96 17.88 -12.10
CA GLU A 11 -2.87 17.06 -12.62
C GLU A 11 -1.75 16.90 -11.59
N GLN A 12 -1.47 17.96 -10.85
CA GLN A 12 -0.48 17.91 -9.79
C GLN A 12 -0.91 16.97 -8.68
N VAL A 13 -2.18 17.03 -8.29
CA VAL A 13 -2.74 16.18 -7.24
C VAL A 13 -2.70 14.70 -7.63
N LYS A 14 -2.87 14.39 -8.92
CA LYS A 14 -2.81 12.99 -9.36
C LYS A 14 -1.48 12.32 -9.06
N GLY A 15 -0.39 13.09 -9.03
CA GLY A 15 0.92 12.56 -8.70
C GLY A 15 1.20 12.49 -7.20
N CYS A 16 0.28 12.98 -6.39
CA CYS A 16 0.44 12.95 -4.93
C CYS A 16 -0.16 11.67 -4.36
N LEU A 17 0.35 11.26 -3.20
CA LEU A 17 -0.23 10.11 -2.51
C LEU A 17 -1.64 10.44 -2.07
N GLN A 18 -2.61 9.71 -2.57
CA GLN A 18 -4.03 9.92 -2.27
C GLN A 18 -4.66 8.75 -1.55
N THR A 19 -4.07 7.58 -1.66
CA THR A 19 -4.59 6.37 -1.02
C THR A 19 -3.63 5.94 0.06
N VAL A 20 -4.16 5.83 1.28
CA VAL A 20 -3.42 5.29 2.42
C VAL A 20 -4.34 4.26 3.05
N LYS A 21 -3.98 2.98 2.96
CA LYS A 21 -4.78 1.90 3.54
C LYS A 21 -3.88 1.03 4.39
N LEU A 22 -4.37 0.68 5.55
CA LEU A 22 -3.64 -0.17 6.49
C LEU A 22 -4.48 -1.38 6.83
N GLU A 23 -3.90 -2.57 6.72
CA GLU A 23 -4.53 -3.81 7.15
C GLU A 23 -3.65 -4.48 8.17
N ARG A 24 -4.19 -4.73 9.35
CA ARG A 24 -3.50 -5.46 10.41
C ARG A 24 -4.03 -6.88 10.49
N TYR A 25 -3.14 -7.81 10.74
CA TYR A 25 -3.51 -9.20 10.78
C TYR A 25 -2.50 -10.01 11.59
N ASP A 26 -2.84 -11.27 11.85
CA ASP A 26 -1.91 -12.22 12.46
C ASP A 26 -1.32 -13.09 11.35
N ALA A 27 -0.08 -12.83 10.97
CA ALA A 27 0.59 -13.60 9.94
C ALA A 27 0.92 -15.00 10.44
N PHE A 28 1.09 -15.13 11.76
CA PHE A 28 1.39 -16.40 12.41
C PHE A 28 0.39 -16.59 13.54
N ASP A 29 -0.46 -17.58 13.41
CA ASP A 29 -1.59 -17.79 14.33
C ASP A 29 -1.23 -17.87 15.80
N ALA A 30 -0.02 -18.31 16.11
CA ALA A 30 0.38 -18.52 17.50
C ALA A 30 0.62 -17.23 18.28
N MET A 31 0.71 -16.09 17.61
CA MET A 31 1.09 -14.84 18.27
C MET A 31 -0.08 -14.04 18.82
N GLY A 32 -1.19 -13.98 18.10
CA GLY A 32 -2.29 -13.12 18.47
C GLY A 32 -1.90 -11.63 18.38
N GLY A 33 -2.83 -10.76 18.69
CA GLY A 33 -2.58 -9.33 18.81
C GLY A 33 -2.45 -8.55 17.52
N LYS A 34 -2.54 -9.20 16.37
CA LYS A 34 -2.46 -8.54 15.05
C LYS A 34 -1.27 -7.60 14.93
N MET A 35 -0.10 -8.14 15.22
CA MET A 35 1.15 -7.36 15.14
C MET A 35 1.66 -7.19 13.71
N SER A 36 1.22 -8.03 12.78
CA SER A 36 1.58 -7.92 11.39
C SER A 36 0.70 -6.90 10.67
N TYR A 37 1.21 -6.29 9.63
CA TYR A 37 0.43 -5.33 8.86
C TYR A 37 0.92 -5.20 7.44
N SER A 38 0.04 -4.71 6.58
CA SER A 38 0.37 -4.26 5.23
C SER A 38 -0.17 -2.87 5.05
N LEU A 39 0.65 -1.98 4.51
CA LEU A 39 0.31 -0.58 4.32
C LEU A 39 0.46 -0.22 2.85
N LEU A 40 -0.60 0.32 2.27
CA LEU A 40 -0.60 0.80 0.90
C LEU A 40 -0.51 2.33 0.86
N LEU A 41 0.45 2.83 0.09
CA LEU A 41 0.59 4.25 -0.20
C LEU A 41 0.61 4.39 -1.72
N ALA A 42 -0.37 5.05 -2.30
CA ALA A 42 -0.47 5.13 -3.74
C ALA A 42 -1.11 6.44 -4.20
N ASP A 43 -0.81 6.82 -5.45
CA ASP A 43 -1.43 7.97 -6.08
C ASP A 43 -2.70 7.56 -6.84
N GLU A 44 -3.31 8.50 -7.56
CA GLU A 44 -4.54 8.24 -8.30
C GLU A 44 -4.37 7.17 -9.39
N ASN A 45 -3.18 7.07 -9.94
CA ASN A 45 -2.87 6.09 -10.98
C ASN A 45 -2.45 4.74 -10.42
N LYS A 46 -2.51 4.60 -9.10
CA LYS A 46 -2.10 3.40 -8.38
C LYS A 46 -0.61 3.10 -8.52
N ASN A 47 0.17 4.14 -8.65
CA ASN A 47 1.62 4.05 -8.54
C ASN A 47 1.98 4.32 -7.09
N GLY A 48 2.80 3.47 -6.51
CA GLY A 48 3.17 3.65 -5.12
C GLY A 48 3.90 2.46 -4.57
N VAL A 49 3.63 2.13 -3.32
CA VAL A 49 4.34 1.06 -2.63
C VAL A 49 3.41 0.38 -1.62
N ILE A 50 3.63 -0.92 -1.46
CA ILE A 50 3.03 -1.67 -0.36
C ILE A 50 4.16 -2.06 0.58
N LEU A 51 4.03 -1.65 1.83
CA LEU A 51 4.96 -2.01 2.89
C LEU A 51 4.28 -3.08 3.74
N THR A 52 4.96 -4.21 3.91
CA THR A 52 4.45 -5.31 4.70
C THR A 52 5.45 -5.66 5.78
N SER A 53 4.96 -5.77 6.99
CA SER A 53 5.77 -6.23 8.12
C SER A 53 5.07 -7.41 8.77
N MET A 54 5.77 -8.54 8.81
CA MET A 54 5.26 -9.75 9.45
C MET A 54 6.03 -9.99 10.74
N TYR A 55 5.31 -10.08 11.82
CA TYR A 55 5.89 -10.25 13.16
C TYR A 55 5.64 -11.66 13.68
N GLY A 56 6.71 -12.37 14.01
CA GLY A 56 6.64 -13.72 14.56
C GLY A 56 7.45 -13.80 15.84
N ARG A 57 7.38 -14.95 16.49
CA ARG A 57 8.07 -15.15 17.77
C ARG A 57 9.58 -15.07 17.65
N GLU A 58 10.14 -15.67 16.62
CA GLU A 58 11.58 -15.77 16.46
C GLU A 58 12.15 -14.88 15.39
N GLU A 59 11.29 -14.36 14.53
CA GLU A 59 11.78 -13.49 13.46
C GLU A 59 10.70 -12.50 13.04
N SER A 60 11.17 -11.39 12.50
CA SER A 60 10.31 -10.39 11.89
C SER A 60 10.82 -10.16 10.48
N ARG A 61 9.90 -10.00 9.53
CA ARG A 61 10.25 -9.73 8.14
C ARG A 61 9.51 -8.52 7.65
N SER A 62 10.20 -7.67 6.91
CA SER A 62 9.61 -6.50 6.31
C SER A 62 9.91 -6.48 4.82
N TYR A 63 8.92 -6.09 4.03
CA TYR A 63 9.03 -6.01 2.58
C TYR A 63 8.50 -4.69 2.08
N ALA A 64 9.09 -4.17 1.04
CA ALA A 64 8.57 -3.02 0.32
C ALA A 64 8.42 -3.46 -1.13
N LYS A 65 7.21 -3.38 -1.66
CA LYS A 65 6.90 -3.81 -3.02
C LYS A 65 6.39 -2.63 -3.83
N ASP A 66 7.06 -2.34 -4.93
CA ASP A 66 6.67 -1.23 -5.80
C ASP A 66 5.42 -1.58 -6.60
N LEU A 67 4.59 -0.56 -6.81
CA LEU A 67 3.40 -0.69 -7.64
C LEU A 67 3.49 0.28 -8.81
N LYS A 68 3.13 -0.22 -9.99
CA LYS A 68 2.97 0.61 -11.18
C LYS A 68 1.63 0.27 -11.80
N ALA A 69 0.74 1.27 -11.86
CA ALA A 69 -0.62 1.09 -12.37
C ALA A 69 -1.36 -0.07 -11.68
N GLY A 70 -1.14 -0.21 -10.38
CA GLY A 70 -1.78 -1.24 -9.56
C GLY A 70 -1.16 -2.62 -9.67
N LYS A 71 -0.01 -2.75 -10.34
CA LYS A 71 0.66 -4.03 -10.54
C LYS A 71 2.04 -4.01 -9.93
N SER A 72 2.49 -5.16 -9.45
CA SER A 72 3.83 -5.31 -8.88
C SER A 72 4.59 -6.41 -9.61
N GLU A 73 5.91 -6.26 -9.69
CA GLU A 73 6.79 -7.31 -10.20
C GLU A 73 6.89 -8.46 -9.21
N TYR A 74 6.55 -8.20 -7.96
CA TYR A 74 6.62 -9.19 -6.90
C TYR A 74 5.24 -9.82 -6.68
N THR A 75 5.24 -11.06 -6.20
CA THR A 75 4.00 -11.74 -5.86
C THR A 75 3.38 -11.06 -4.64
N LEU A 76 2.12 -10.66 -4.75
CA LEU A 76 1.40 -10.04 -3.65
C LEU A 76 0.67 -11.11 -2.84
N ALA A 77 0.74 -10.98 -1.52
CA ALA A 77 -0.02 -11.83 -0.62
C ALA A 77 -1.51 -11.44 -0.67
N GLU A 78 -2.37 -12.31 -0.13
CA GLU A 78 -3.81 -12.03 -0.14
C GLU A 78 -4.16 -10.75 0.58
N GLU A 79 -3.50 -10.47 1.70
CA GLU A 79 -3.71 -9.23 2.45
C GLU A 79 -3.32 -8.01 1.65
N GLU A 80 -2.26 -8.13 0.85
CA GLU A 80 -1.79 -7.05 0.00
C GLU A 80 -2.72 -6.81 -1.17
N LYS A 81 -3.23 -7.88 -1.77
CA LYS A 81 -4.21 -7.77 -2.86
C LYS A 81 -5.50 -7.12 -2.38
N ALA A 82 -5.90 -7.41 -1.16
CA ALA A 82 -7.10 -6.83 -0.58
C ALA A 82 -7.01 -5.31 -0.46
N LEU A 83 -5.81 -4.77 -0.25
CA LEU A 83 -5.61 -3.33 -0.16
C LEU A 83 -5.85 -2.61 -1.48
N LEU A 84 -5.69 -3.32 -2.60
CA LEU A 84 -5.83 -2.74 -3.93
C LEU A 84 -7.29 -2.67 -4.40
N LYS A 85 -8.21 -3.26 -3.69
CA LYS A 85 -9.63 -3.27 -4.06
C LYS A 85 -10.37 -1.99 -3.65
#